data_224c4d0d4dd174e31258d8c2e674da42
#
_entry.id   224c4d0d4dd174e31258d8c2e674da42
#
_cell.length_a   1.000
_cell.length_b   1.000
_cell.length_c   1.000
_cell.angle_alpha   90.00
_cell.angle_beta   90.00
_cell.angle_gamma   90.00
#
_symmetry.space_group_name_H-M   'P 1'
#
loop_
_entity.id
_entity.type
_entity.pdbx_description
1 polymer ?
#
loop_
_entity_poly.entity_id
_entity_poly.type
_entity_poly.pdbx_seq_one_letter_code
_entity_poly.pdbx_strand_id
1 'polypeptide(L)'
;MIVIRRAEPSDAEELVRLRRLMFAAMEGRDEPGPWERKAAEMARWQLSGPEPALGAFVVDADPDASGGSGTPGGLAACAVGRVEERLPAPSHPSGRFGFVFSVCTDPAHRGRGYARATTEALLDWFAAQGVTRVDLHATPDAEQLYRSLGFHEHSTALSLDVRARHAPR
;
A
#
# COMPACT_ATOMS: atom_id res chain seq x y z
N MET A 1 -9.65 -16.45 12.35
CA MET A 1 -9.17 -15.08 12.73
C MET A 1 -8.04 -14.68 11.80
N ILE A 2 -8.13 -13.48 11.23
CA ILE A 2 -7.06 -12.94 10.39
C ILE A 2 -5.97 -12.38 11.29
N VAL A 3 -4.73 -12.82 11.09
CA VAL A 3 -3.58 -12.32 11.86
C VAL A 3 -2.86 -11.28 11.01
N ILE A 4 -2.91 -10.04 11.48
CA ILE A 4 -2.23 -8.89 10.86
C ILE A 4 -0.97 -8.61 11.67
N ARG A 5 0.14 -8.42 10.99
CA ARG A 5 1.36 -7.92 11.61
C ARG A 5 1.94 -6.74 10.84
N ARG A 6 2.78 -6.00 11.50
CA ARG A 6 3.56 -4.96 10.83
C ARG A 6 4.64 -5.59 9.96
N ALA A 7 4.87 -5.04 8.78
CA ALA A 7 5.94 -5.48 7.92
C ALA A 7 7.31 -5.12 8.52
N GLU A 8 8.25 -6.00 8.32
CA GLU A 8 9.66 -5.84 8.70
C GLU A 8 10.52 -5.57 7.46
N PRO A 9 11.75 -5.04 7.60
CA PRO A 9 12.65 -4.85 6.46
C PRO A 9 12.87 -6.10 5.61
N SER A 10 12.84 -7.28 6.23
CA SER A 10 12.94 -8.58 5.53
C SER A 10 11.75 -8.91 4.63
N ASP A 11 10.63 -8.18 4.76
CA ASP A 11 9.46 -8.36 3.89
C ASP A 11 9.55 -7.57 2.57
N ALA A 12 10.60 -6.79 2.37
CA ALA A 12 10.70 -5.84 1.26
C ALA A 12 10.48 -6.46 -0.12
N GLU A 13 11.11 -7.61 -0.40
CA GLU A 13 10.96 -8.30 -1.68
C GLU A 13 9.53 -8.80 -1.91
N GLU A 14 8.88 -9.30 -0.87
CA GLU A 14 7.50 -9.76 -0.95
C GLU A 14 6.50 -8.61 -1.11
N LEU A 15 6.73 -7.48 -0.46
CA LEU A 15 5.96 -6.25 -0.70
C LEU A 15 6.05 -5.81 -2.16
N VAL A 16 7.24 -5.90 -2.75
CA VAL A 16 7.45 -5.57 -4.16
C VAL A 16 6.79 -6.59 -5.08
N ARG A 17 6.83 -7.88 -4.75
CA ARG A 17 6.11 -8.92 -5.50
C ARG A 17 4.61 -8.62 -5.53
N LEU A 18 3.99 -8.31 -4.40
CA LEU A 18 2.58 -7.93 -4.32
C LEU A 18 2.30 -6.65 -5.11
N ARG A 19 3.18 -5.66 -5.04
CA ARG A 19 3.06 -4.42 -5.80
C ARG A 19 3.10 -4.67 -7.32
N ARG A 20 3.97 -5.55 -7.78
CA ARG A 20 4.02 -5.97 -9.18
C ARG A 20 2.72 -6.64 -9.63
N LEU A 21 2.16 -7.53 -8.80
CA LEU A 21 0.85 -8.13 -9.05
C LEU A 21 -0.26 -7.08 -9.16
N MET A 22 -0.23 -6.07 -8.30
CA MET A 22 -1.18 -4.96 -8.33
C MET A 22 -1.09 -4.19 -9.65
N PHE A 23 0.09 -3.81 -10.08
CA PHE A 23 0.29 -3.11 -11.34
C PHE A 23 -0.13 -3.96 -12.55
N ALA A 24 0.22 -5.24 -12.56
CA ALA A 24 -0.17 -6.16 -13.62
C ALA A 24 -1.71 -6.24 -13.75
N ALA A 25 -2.42 -6.27 -12.64
CA ALA A 25 -3.88 -6.25 -12.63
C ALA A 25 -4.46 -4.91 -13.12
N MET A 26 -3.84 -3.78 -12.77
CA MET A 26 -4.28 -2.45 -13.19
C MET A 26 -4.02 -2.19 -14.67
N GLU A 27 -2.85 -2.58 -15.17
CA GLU A 27 -2.39 -2.28 -16.53
C GLU A 27 -2.74 -3.38 -17.55
N GLY A 28 -3.20 -4.53 -17.08
CA GLY A 28 -3.49 -5.68 -17.94
C GLY A 28 -2.25 -6.38 -18.49
N ARG A 29 -1.07 -6.07 -18.00
CA ARG A 29 0.20 -6.68 -18.40
C ARG A 29 1.20 -6.67 -17.26
N ASP A 30 2.04 -7.68 -17.21
CA ASP A 30 3.12 -7.78 -16.24
C ASP A 30 4.39 -7.10 -16.78
N GLU A 31 4.96 -6.19 -16.02
CA GLU A 31 6.15 -5.41 -16.41
C GLU A 31 7.27 -5.56 -15.36
N PRO A 32 7.95 -6.71 -15.32
CA PRO A 32 9.14 -6.84 -14.49
C PRO A 32 10.26 -5.92 -14.96
N GLY A 33 11.15 -5.55 -14.05
CA GLY A 33 12.28 -4.70 -14.43
C GLY A 33 13.14 -4.27 -13.25
N PRO A 34 14.17 -3.42 -13.52
CA PRO A 34 15.09 -2.92 -12.49
C PRO A 34 14.41 -2.15 -11.35
N TRP A 35 13.20 -1.64 -11.59
CA TRP A 35 12.42 -0.92 -10.58
C TRP A 35 12.13 -1.77 -9.35
N GLU A 36 11.99 -3.09 -9.51
CA GLU A 36 11.69 -4.02 -8.41
C GLU A 36 12.81 -4.03 -7.36
N ARG A 37 14.05 -4.11 -7.80
CA ARG A 37 15.20 -4.07 -6.89
C ARG A 37 15.30 -2.73 -6.16
N LYS A 38 15.13 -1.64 -6.89
CA LYS A 38 15.15 -0.29 -6.31
C LYS A 38 14.01 -0.09 -5.31
N ALA A 39 12.82 -0.60 -5.63
CA ALA A 39 11.67 -0.54 -4.73
C ALA A 39 11.92 -1.35 -3.44
N ALA A 40 12.52 -2.54 -3.55
CA ALA A 40 12.86 -3.37 -2.39
C ALA A 40 13.92 -2.71 -1.50
N GLU A 41 14.95 -2.11 -2.09
CA GLU A 41 15.97 -1.36 -1.34
C GLU A 41 15.35 -0.18 -0.58
N MET A 42 14.47 0.57 -1.24
CA MET A 42 13.77 1.71 -0.63
C MET A 42 12.83 1.26 0.49
N ALA A 43 12.04 0.20 0.26
CA ALA A 43 11.14 -0.35 1.27
C ALA A 43 11.92 -0.83 2.50
N ARG A 44 13.04 -1.50 2.28
CA ARG A 44 13.91 -1.98 3.36
C ARG A 44 14.44 -0.82 4.21
N TRP A 45 14.87 0.24 3.56
CA TRP A 45 15.33 1.45 4.24
C TRP A 45 14.19 2.15 5.00
N GLN A 46 13.04 2.34 4.38
CA GLN A 46 11.89 3.03 4.99
C GLN A 46 11.22 2.23 6.11
N LEU A 47 11.35 0.91 6.12
CA LEU A 47 10.85 0.06 7.20
C LEU A 47 11.83 -0.07 8.36
N SER A 48 13.07 0.39 8.19
CA SER A 48 14.11 0.33 9.22
C SER A 48 13.98 1.49 10.21
N GLY A 49 14.49 1.26 11.40
CA GLY A 49 14.56 2.26 12.44
C GLY A 49 13.37 2.26 13.40
N PRO A 50 13.46 3.02 14.50
CA PRO A 50 12.45 3.03 15.55
C PRO A 50 11.14 3.71 15.14
N GLU A 51 11.21 4.66 14.22
CA GLU A 51 10.05 5.36 13.67
C GLU A 51 10.06 5.24 12.13
N PRO A 52 9.61 4.11 11.60
CA PRO A 52 9.60 3.92 10.15
C PRO A 52 8.72 4.96 9.44
N ALA A 53 9.22 5.50 8.32
CA ALA A 53 8.50 6.45 7.50
C ALA A 53 7.33 5.79 6.74
N LEU A 54 7.41 4.48 6.54
CA LEU A 54 6.43 3.69 5.83
C LEU A 54 5.57 2.91 6.81
N GLY A 55 4.25 3.04 6.70
CA GLY A 55 3.29 2.16 7.34
C GLY A 55 2.99 0.98 6.41
N ALA A 56 3.26 -0.23 6.87
CA ALA A 56 2.98 -1.42 6.09
C ALA A 56 2.45 -2.53 7.01
N PHE A 57 1.29 -3.06 6.66
CA PHE A 57 0.61 -4.12 7.40
C PHE A 57 0.36 -5.30 6.47
N VAL A 58 0.65 -6.48 6.95
CA VAL A 58 0.71 -7.68 6.11
C VAL A 58 0.00 -8.86 6.76
N VAL A 59 -0.39 -9.81 5.91
CA VAL A 59 -0.82 -11.16 6.29
C VAL A 59 0.18 -12.13 5.68
N ASP A 60 0.71 -13.02 6.50
CA ASP A 60 1.58 -14.09 6.02
C ASP A 60 0.79 -15.10 5.16
N ALA A 61 1.44 -15.58 4.11
CA ALA A 61 0.86 -16.63 3.28
C ALA A 61 0.74 -17.94 4.05
N ASP A 62 -0.34 -18.67 3.81
CA ASP A 62 -0.49 -20.01 4.31
C ASP A 62 0.44 -20.95 3.52
N PRO A 63 1.41 -21.62 4.17
CA PRO A 63 2.34 -22.51 3.48
C PRO A 63 1.63 -23.71 2.80
N ASP A 64 0.43 -24.05 3.26
CA ASP A 64 -0.35 -25.17 2.75
C ASP A 64 -1.38 -24.74 1.67
N ALA A 65 -1.45 -23.46 1.31
CA ALA A 65 -2.35 -22.98 0.25
C ALA A 65 -1.90 -23.49 -1.12
N SER A 66 -2.60 -24.47 -1.62
CA SER A 66 -2.35 -25.12 -2.92
C SER A 66 -2.47 -24.10 -4.05
N GLY A 67 -1.41 -23.86 -4.78
CA GLY A 67 -1.40 -23.11 -6.03
C GLY A 67 -0.72 -21.74 -6.04
N GLY A 68 -0.19 -21.30 -4.92
CA GLY A 68 0.69 -20.13 -4.91
C GLY A 68 2.13 -20.54 -5.19
N SER A 69 2.89 -19.72 -5.91
CA SER A 69 4.35 -19.81 -5.94
C SER A 69 4.91 -19.41 -4.56
N GLY A 70 4.29 -19.94 -3.50
CA GLY A 70 4.58 -19.58 -2.14
C GLY A 70 5.96 -20.09 -1.73
N THR A 71 6.93 -19.18 -1.82
CA THR A 71 8.16 -19.33 -1.07
C THR A 71 7.78 -19.40 0.41
N PRO A 72 8.33 -20.37 1.18
CA PRO A 72 8.16 -20.34 2.63
C PRO A 72 8.51 -18.95 3.17
N GLY A 73 7.60 -18.32 3.91
CA GLY A 73 7.76 -16.94 4.37
C GLY A 73 7.20 -15.87 3.44
N GLY A 74 6.37 -16.23 2.45
CA GLY A 74 5.68 -15.30 1.56
C GLY A 74 4.54 -14.53 2.24
N LEU A 75 4.08 -13.47 1.58
CA LEU A 75 2.95 -12.66 2.02
C LEU A 75 1.70 -12.97 1.21
N ALA A 76 0.56 -13.07 1.89
CA ALA A 76 -0.76 -13.20 1.27
C ALA A 76 -1.35 -11.85 0.87
N ALA A 77 -1.10 -10.80 1.67
CA ALA A 77 -1.67 -9.49 1.45
C ALA A 77 -0.87 -8.39 2.13
N CYS A 78 -1.02 -7.17 1.64
CA CYS A 78 -0.45 -5.98 2.27
C CYS A 78 -1.35 -4.75 2.09
N ALA A 79 -1.20 -3.81 3.01
CA ALA A 79 -1.62 -2.42 2.84
C ALA A 79 -0.45 -1.52 3.24
N VAL A 80 -0.06 -0.62 2.36
CA VAL A 80 1.12 0.22 2.50
C VAL A 80 0.75 1.67 2.27
N GLY A 81 1.24 2.53 3.15
CA GLY A 81 1.05 3.96 3.04
C GLY A 81 2.15 4.71 3.77
N ARG A 82 2.10 6.02 3.70
CA ARG A 82 3.07 6.89 4.35
C ARG A 82 2.41 8.10 4.98
N VAL A 83 3.04 8.64 6.00
CA VAL A 83 2.70 9.95 6.55
C VAL A 83 3.35 11.03 5.70
N GLU A 84 2.54 11.99 5.27
CA GLU A 84 3.00 13.19 4.59
C GLU A 84 2.89 14.37 5.55
N GLU A 85 3.98 15.11 5.72
CA GLU A 85 3.96 16.36 6.47
C GLU A 85 3.75 17.51 5.51
N ARG A 86 2.65 18.23 5.74
CA ARG A 86 2.25 19.42 4.97
C ARG A 86 2.13 20.60 5.92
N LEU A 87 1.98 21.79 5.36
CA LEU A 87 1.69 22.97 6.18
C LEU A 87 0.34 22.79 6.89
N PRO A 88 0.26 23.06 8.20
CA PRO A 88 -1.00 23.00 8.94
C PRO A 88 -2.11 23.84 8.30
N ALA A 89 -3.34 23.38 8.46
CA ALA A 89 -4.54 24.05 7.99
C ALA A 89 -5.60 24.09 9.10
N PRO A 90 -6.64 24.95 8.99
CA PRO A 90 -7.63 25.09 10.08
C PRO A 90 -8.27 23.78 10.53
N SER A 91 -8.62 22.89 9.61
CA SER A 91 -9.20 21.59 9.93
C SER A 91 -8.16 20.50 10.18
N HIS A 92 -6.89 20.79 9.95
CA HIS A 92 -5.76 19.88 10.05
C HIS A 92 -4.57 20.55 10.70
N PRO A 93 -4.66 20.88 12.01
CA PRO A 93 -3.65 21.68 12.69
C PRO A 93 -2.31 20.97 12.85
N SER A 94 -2.28 19.64 12.80
CA SER A 94 -1.03 18.88 12.86
C SER A 94 -0.21 18.95 11.56
N GLY A 95 -0.84 19.24 10.42
CA GLY A 95 -0.21 19.15 9.11
C GLY A 95 0.14 17.72 8.69
N ARG A 96 -0.32 16.70 9.41
CA ARG A 96 -0.01 15.31 9.13
C ARG A 96 -1.15 14.67 8.36
N PHE A 97 -0.83 14.19 7.17
CA PHE A 97 -1.74 13.50 6.25
C PHE A 97 -1.21 12.11 5.96
N GLY A 98 -2.09 11.19 5.63
CA GLY A 98 -1.72 9.86 5.18
C GLY A 98 -2.02 9.68 3.70
N PHE A 99 -1.22 8.88 3.03
CA PHE A 99 -1.48 8.45 1.66
C PHE A 99 -1.29 6.94 1.55
N VAL A 100 -2.33 6.24 1.11
CA VAL A 100 -2.30 4.80 0.85
C VAL A 100 -1.98 4.59 -0.63
N PHE A 101 -0.93 3.83 -0.95
CA PHE A 101 -0.50 3.66 -2.33
C PHE A 101 -0.32 2.21 -2.78
N SER A 102 -0.39 1.24 -1.89
CA SER A 102 -0.36 -0.17 -2.26
C SER A 102 -1.27 -0.97 -1.33
N VAL A 103 -2.35 -1.49 -1.88
CA VAL A 103 -3.18 -2.50 -1.22
C VAL A 103 -3.31 -3.65 -2.20
N CYS A 104 -2.81 -4.80 -1.83
CA CYS A 104 -2.79 -5.95 -2.71
C CYS A 104 -2.98 -7.25 -1.93
N THR A 105 -3.74 -8.15 -2.51
CA THR A 105 -3.88 -9.54 -2.05
C THR A 105 -3.42 -10.47 -3.16
N ASP A 106 -2.56 -11.41 -2.81
CA ASP A 106 -2.16 -12.47 -3.74
C ASP A 106 -3.41 -13.19 -4.27
N PRO A 107 -3.51 -13.43 -5.60
CA PRO A 107 -4.69 -14.09 -6.18
C PRO A 107 -5.09 -15.40 -5.51
N ALA A 108 -4.13 -16.18 -5.02
CA ALA A 108 -4.39 -17.42 -4.31
C ALA A 108 -5.06 -17.24 -2.94
N HIS A 109 -5.08 -16.03 -2.41
CA HIS A 109 -5.58 -15.70 -1.07
C HIS A 109 -6.75 -14.71 -1.08
N ARG A 110 -7.33 -14.43 -2.24
CA ARG A 110 -8.48 -13.51 -2.38
C ARG A 110 -9.75 -14.06 -1.73
N GLY A 111 -10.69 -13.15 -1.44
CA GLY A 111 -11.99 -13.51 -0.89
C GLY A 111 -11.98 -13.86 0.59
N ARG A 112 -10.91 -13.54 1.31
CA ARG A 112 -10.72 -13.85 2.73
C ARG A 112 -10.78 -12.62 3.65
N GLY A 113 -11.05 -11.43 3.10
CA GLY A 113 -11.11 -10.19 3.88
C GLY A 113 -9.76 -9.55 4.21
N TYR A 114 -8.68 -10.00 3.58
CA TYR A 114 -7.33 -9.53 3.89
C TYR A 114 -7.10 -8.06 3.51
N ALA A 115 -7.63 -7.62 2.37
CA ALA A 115 -7.52 -6.23 1.95
C ALA A 115 -8.17 -5.28 2.96
N ARG A 116 -9.35 -5.63 3.45
CA ARG A 116 -10.03 -4.86 4.52
C ARG A 116 -9.20 -4.84 5.79
N ALA A 117 -8.81 -5.99 6.28
CA ALA A 117 -8.11 -6.12 7.55
C ALA A 117 -6.76 -5.39 7.56
N THR A 118 -5.97 -5.51 6.49
CA THR A 118 -4.69 -4.80 6.37
C THR A 118 -4.89 -3.29 6.24
N THR A 119 -5.92 -2.85 5.52
CA THR A 119 -6.24 -1.43 5.38
C THR A 119 -6.70 -0.85 6.72
N GLU A 120 -7.56 -1.53 7.46
CA GLU A 120 -7.99 -1.08 8.81
C GLU A 120 -6.79 -0.93 9.75
N ALA A 121 -5.88 -1.89 9.76
CA ALA A 121 -4.66 -1.79 10.56
C ALA A 121 -3.78 -0.59 10.17
N LEU A 122 -3.67 -0.30 8.89
CA LEU A 122 -2.95 0.87 8.39
C LEU A 122 -3.65 2.18 8.82
N LEU A 123 -4.98 2.24 8.77
CA LEU A 123 -5.74 3.41 9.22
C LEU A 123 -5.57 3.65 10.72
N ASP A 124 -5.57 2.60 11.52
CA ASP A 124 -5.32 2.70 12.96
C ASP A 124 -3.90 3.22 13.23
N TRP A 125 -2.92 2.76 12.46
CA TRP A 125 -1.56 3.27 12.56
C TRP A 125 -1.47 4.76 12.19
N PHE A 126 -2.14 5.19 11.12
CA PHE A 126 -2.21 6.61 10.76
C PHE A 126 -2.79 7.46 11.90
N ALA A 127 -3.88 7.00 12.50
CA ALA A 127 -4.49 7.70 13.62
C ALA A 127 -3.51 7.83 14.80
N ALA A 128 -2.77 6.78 15.12
CA ALA A 128 -1.75 6.79 16.17
C ALA A 128 -0.57 7.73 15.84
N GLN A 129 -0.32 8.01 14.55
CA GLN A 129 0.69 8.95 14.10
C GLN A 129 0.22 10.41 14.07
N GLY A 130 -1.00 10.70 14.53
CA GLY A 130 -1.57 12.06 14.51
C GLY A 130 -2.04 12.52 13.14
N VAL A 131 -2.24 11.59 12.22
CA VAL A 131 -2.81 11.87 10.89
C VAL A 131 -4.29 12.21 11.03
N THR A 132 -4.74 13.25 10.33
CA THR A 132 -6.12 13.73 10.39
C THR A 132 -6.92 13.43 9.14
N ARG A 133 -6.28 13.22 8.01
CA ARG A 133 -6.91 12.80 6.77
C ARG A 133 -6.02 11.82 6.02
N VAL A 134 -6.63 10.78 5.49
CA VAL A 134 -5.96 9.79 4.63
C VAL A 134 -6.56 9.85 3.24
N ASP A 135 -5.71 9.98 2.24
CA ASP A 135 -6.07 10.00 0.83
C ASP A 135 -5.59 8.72 0.14
N LEU A 136 -6.31 8.31 -0.88
CA LEU A 136 -5.92 7.24 -1.79
C LEU A 136 -6.58 7.43 -3.16
N HIS A 137 -6.03 6.75 -4.17
CA HIS A 137 -6.67 6.62 -5.48
C HIS A 137 -7.19 5.19 -5.62
N ALA A 138 -8.49 5.04 -5.77
CA ALA A 138 -9.14 3.74 -5.88
C ALA A 138 -9.28 3.32 -7.36
N THR A 139 -9.01 2.04 -7.63
CA THR A 139 -9.47 1.40 -8.86
C THR A 139 -10.96 1.10 -8.76
N PRO A 140 -11.69 0.95 -9.89
CA PRO A 140 -13.12 0.61 -9.83
C PRO A 140 -13.43 -0.64 -9.01
N ASP A 141 -12.57 -1.66 -9.07
CA ASP A 141 -12.75 -2.92 -8.34
C ASP A 141 -12.59 -2.77 -6.82
N ALA A 142 -11.79 -1.79 -6.38
CA ALA A 142 -11.50 -1.56 -4.96
C ALA A 142 -12.36 -0.45 -4.33
N GLU A 143 -13.05 0.34 -5.12
CA GLU A 143 -13.78 1.53 -4.65
C GLU A 143 -14.81 1.19 -3.57
N GLN A 144 -15.56 0.10 -3.75
CA GLN A 144 -16.59 -0.29 -2.79
C GLN A 144 -16.01 -0.64 -1.43
N LEU A 145 -14.85 -1.30 -1.39
CA LEU A 145 -14.15 -1.60 -0.16
C LEU A 145 -13.81 -0.31 0.60
N TYR A 146 -13.21 0.65 -0.07
CA TYR A 146 -12.80 1.90 0.55
C TYR A 146 -14.00 2.74 1.02
N ARG A 147 -15.06 2.82 0.22
CA ARG A 147 -16.30 3.49 0.63
C ARG A 147 -16.91 2.83 1.87
N SER A 148 -16.87 1.51 1.97
CA SER A 148 -17.34 0.79 3.16
C SER A 148 -16.50 1.06 4.42
N LEU A 149 -15.26 1.51 4.26
CA LEU A 149 -14.38 1.94 5.35
C LEU A 149 -14.54 3.43 5.71
N GLY A 150 -15.42 4.15 5.01
CA GLY A 150 -15.68 5.56 5.28
C GLY A 150 -14.98 6.54 4.32
N PHE A 151 -14.23 6.06 3.34
CA PHE A 151 -13.67 6.93 2.31
C PHE A 151 -14.78 7.48 1.41
N HIS A 152 -14.65 8.73 1.03
CA HIS A 152 -15.56 9.42 0.13
C HIS A 152 -14.78 10.36 -0.77
N GLU A 153 -15.41 10.83 -1.82
CA GLU A 153 -14.78 11.81 -2.71
C GLU A 153 -14.51 13.11 -1.96
N HIS A 154 -13.29 13.61 -2.08
CA HIS A 154 -12.87 14.85 -1.44
C HIS A 154 -12.55 15.94 -2.48
N SER A 155 -11.88 15.54 -3.55
CA SER A 155 -11.50 16.43 -4.65
C SER A 155 -11.30 15.59 -5.91
N THR A 156 -11.19 16.25 -7.06
CA THR A 156 -10.85 15.57 -8.30
C THR A 156 -9.35 15.26 -8.32
N ALA A 157 -9.00 13.98 -8.44
CA ALA A 157 -7.61 13.56 -8.58
C ALA A 157 -7.10 13.89 -9.98
N LEU A 158 -6.00 14.66 -10.06
CA LEU A 158 -5.34 15.01 -11.31
C LEU A 158 -3.88 14.63 -11.23
N SER A 159 -3.33 14.11 -12.31
CA SER A 159 -1.92 13.71 -12.41
C SER A 159 -1.27 14.29 -13.66
N LEU A 160 0.00 14.64 -13.55
CA LEU A 160 0.82 15.11 -14.66
C LEU A 160 2.17 14.39 -14.63
N ASP A 161 2.55 13.79 -15.73
CA ASP A 161 3.92 13.36 -15.92
C ASP A 161 4.79 14.57 -16.29
N VAL A 162 5.57 15.05 -15.35
CA VAL A 162 6.38 16.27 -15.53
C VAL A 162 7.47 16.13 -16.60
N ARG A 163 7.86 14.92 -16.95
CA ARG A 163 8.81 14.67 -18.05
C ARG A 163 8.25 15.16 -19.38
N ALA A 164 6.94 15.12 -19.57
CA ALA A 164 6.27 15.57 -20.78
C ALA A 164 6.35 17.11 -20.99
N ARG A 165 6.63 17.89 -19.93
CA ARG A 165 6.73 19.36 -20.01
C ARG A 165 7.98 19.81 -20.77
N HIS A 166 9.00 19.00 -20.86
CA HIS A 166 10.28 19.31 -21.49
C HIS A 166 10.48 18.57 -22.81
N ALA A 167 9.46 17.85 -23.29
CA ALA A 167 9.50 17.26 -24.61
C ALA A 167 9.57 18.38 -25.68
N PRO A 168 10.50 18.34 -26.65
CA PRO A 168 10.53 19.31 -27.73
C PRO A 168 9.21 19.25 -28.53
N ARG A 169 8.66 20.41 -28.86
CA ARG A 169 7.47 20.53 -29.71
C ARG A 169 7.78 20.18 -31.14
#